data_40aad6b98feeb38d065e5f3ca05625a6
#
_entry.id   40aad6b98feeb38d065e5f3ca05625a6
#
_cell.length_a   1.000
_cell.length_b   1.000
_cell.length_c   1.000
_cell.angle_alpha   90.00
_cell.angle_beta   90.00
_cell.angle_gamma   90.00
#
_symmetry.space_group_name_H-M   'P 1'
#
loop_
_entity.id
_entity.type
_entity.pdbx_description
1 polymer ?
#
loop_
_entity_poly.entity_id
_entity_poly.type
_entity_poly.pdbx_seq_one_letter_code
_entity_poly.pdbx_strand_id
1 'polypeptide(L)'
;MQLPVIVRRVIYRNGYRVLQVLWLITRPHKSGVKCVLVEGDRVLLVRHTYGRRSWDLPGGGLNRDEPPLSGARREMGEELGIEAAQWRELGIVRGTTDHRRDTVHCFEARLPSPKVTLDLGELAVARWFDRDKLPDDLGPYVAPVIAALSAAGTGPDP
;
A
#
# COMPACT_ATOMS: atom_id res chain seq x y z
N MET A 1 11.29 -15.09 18.66
CA MET A 1 11.58 -13.83 19.39
C MET A 1 11.57 -12.68 18.39
N GLN A 2 10.60 -11.79 18.45
CA GLN A 2 10.54 -10.65 17.54
C GLN A 2 11.57 -9.59 17.96
N LEU A 3 12.30 -9.05 16.98
CA LEU A 3 13.26 -7.97 17.24
C LEU A 3 12.54 -6.69 17.72
N PRO A 4 13.17 -5.90 18.62
CA PRO A 4 12.63 -4.61 19.05
C PRO A 4 12.30 -3.70 17.85
N VAL A 5 11.23 -2.92 17.97
CA VAL A 5 10.74 -2.03 16.89
C VAL A 5 11.84 -1.11 16.35
N ILE A 6 12.67 -0.55 17.24
CA ILE A 6 13.79 0.35 16.85
C ILE A 6 14.79 -0.39 15.96
N VAL A 7 15.13 -1.63 16.32
CA VAL A 7 16.08 -2.46 15.53
C VAL A 7 15.50 -2.78 14.17
N ARG A 8 14.21 -3.16 14.10
CA ARG A 8 13.52 -3.42 12.85
C ARG A 8 13.50 -2.18 11.94
N ARG A 9 13.21 -1.00 12.47
CA ARG A 9 13.24 0.28 11.74
C ARG A 9 14.62 0.58 11.15
N VAL A 10 15.70 0.35 11.91
CA VAL A 10 17.08 0.56 11.44
C VAL A 10 17.42 -0.42 10.31
N ILE A 11 17.07 -1.70 10.48
CA ILE A 11 17.29 -2.73 9.45
C ILE A 11 16.54 -2.38 8.17
N TYR A 12 15.26 -2.06 8.23
CA TYR A 12 14.46 -1.70 7.06
C TYR A 12 15.00 -0.45 6.36
N ARG A 13 15.34 0.59 7.11
CA ARG A 13 15.88 1.82 6.53
C ARG A 13 17.21 1.63 5.80
N ASN A 14 18.13 0.90 6.42
CA ASN A 14 19.45 0.65 5.82
C ASN A 14 19.36 -0.36 4.67
N GLY A 15 18.59 -1.44 4.83
CA GLY A 15 18.34 -2.42 3.78
C GLY A 15 17.70 -1.78 2.55
N TYR A 16 16.73 -0.88 2.74
CA TYR A 16 16.09 -0.15 1.64
C TYR A 16 17.08 0.75 0.88
N ARG A 17 17.98 1.44 1.58
CA ARG A 17 19.02 2.26 0.92
C ARG A 17 19.96 1.42 0.05
N VAL A 18 20.40 0.28 0.54
CA VAL A 18 21.23 -0.66 -0.24
C VAL A 18 20.47 -1.14 -1.48
N LEU A 19 19.20 -1.50 -1.33
CA LEU A 19 18.34 -1.89 -2.45
C LEU A 19 18.17 -0.77 -3.48
N GLN A 20 17.99 0.48 -3.07
CA GLN A 20 17.88 1.61 -3.99
C GLN A 20 19.14 1.77 -4.86
N VAL A 21 20.32 1.62 -4.28
CA VAL A 21 21.59 1.67 -5.04
C VAL A 21 21.66 0.51 -6.03
N LEU A 22 21.27 -0.69 -5.61
CA LEU A 22 21.25 -1.86 -6.48
C LEU A 22 20.24 -1.68 -7.63
N TRP A 23 19.06 -1.11 -7.35
CA TRP A 23 18.03 -0.85 -8.37
C TRP A 23 18.41 0.22 -9.38
N LEU A 24 19.26 1.19 -9.01
CA LEU A 24 19.82 2.16 -9.95
C LEU A 24 20.57 1.45 -11.10
N ILE A 25 21.26 0.35 -10.79
CA ILE A 25 22.05 -0.42 -11.73
C ILE A 25 21.20 -1.47 -12.46
N THR A 26 20.42 -2.25 -11.71
CA THR A 26 19.70 -3.43 -12.23
C THR A 26 18.35 -3.09 -12.85
N ARG A 27 17.72 -1.96 -12.44
CA ARG A 27 16.39 -1.51 -12.89
C ARG A 27 15.35 -2.65 -12.91
N PRO A 28 15.15 -3.39 -11.82
CA PRO A 28 14.34 -4.58 -11.82
C PRO A 28 12.86 -4.26 -12.10
N HIS A 29 12.14 -5.24 -12.63
CA HIS A 29 10.69 -5.22 -12.64
C HIS A 29 10.17 -5.82 -11.33
N LYS A 30 9.26 -5.12 -10.67
CA LYS A 30 8.61 -5.56 -9.43
C LYS A 30 7.10 -5.58 -9.58
N SER A 31 6.49 -6.60 -9.02
CA SER A 31 5.03 -6.68 -8.86
C SER A 31 4.67 -6.46 -7.41
N GLY A 32 3.60 -5.72 -7.19
CA GLY A 32 3.11 -5.42 -5.86
C GLY A 32 1.61 -5.17 -5.86
N VAL A 33 1.09 -4.89 -4.68
CA VAL A 33 -0.32 -4.58 -4.43
C VAL A 33 -0.45 -3.23 -3.72
N LYS A 34 -1.54 -2.51 -4.03
CA LYS A 34 -2.01 -1.34 -3.28
C LYS A 34 -3.48 -1.52 -2.95
N CYS A 35 -3.83 -1.25 -1.70
CA CYS A 35 -5.17 -1.47 -1.19
C CYS A 35 -5.82 -0.14 -0.81
N VAL A 36 -7.00 0.13 -1.37
CA VAL A 36 -7.86 1.23 -0.95
C VAL A 36 -8.80 0.70 0.13
N LEU A 37 -8.47 0.97 1.37
CA LEU A 37 -9.34 0.64 2.50
C LEU A 37 -10.33 1.79 2.70
N VAL A 38 -11.61 1.46 2.68
CA VAL A 38 -12.71 2.44 2.73
C VAL A 38 -13.55 2.22 3.99
N GLU A 39 -13.81 3.29 4.72
CA GLU A 39 -14.79 3.33 5.81
C GLU A 39 -15.66 4.58 5.63
N GLY A 40 -16.93 4.38 5.30
CA GLY A 40 -17.80 5.46 4.85
C GLY A 40 -17.24 6.16 3.61
N ASP A 41 -17.04 7.48 3.70
CA ASP A 41 -16.45 8.32 2.63
C ASP A 41 -14.94 8.56 2.82
N ARG A 42 -14.31 7.85 3.76
CA ARG A 42 -12.89 8.01 4.08
C ARG A 42 -12.06 6.87 3.51
N VAL A 43 -10.81 7.19 3.20
CA VAL A 43 -9.78 6.23 2.78
C VAL A 43 -8.62 6.26 3.75
N LEU A 44 -8.01 5.10 3.99
CA LEU A 44 -6.84 4.98 4.85
C LEU A 44 -5.58 5.24 4.05
N LEU A 45 -4.78 6.18 4.51
CA LEU A 45 -3.40 6.37 4.03
C LEU A 45 -2.42 6.09 5.15
N VAL A 46 -1.23 5.64 4.76
CA VAL A 46 -0.14 5.27 5.67
C VAL A 46 1.13 6.01 5.31
N ARG A 47 2.05 6.12 6.27
CA ARG A 47 3.44 6.53 6.03
C ARG A 47 4.38 5.44 6.52
N HIS A 48 5.31 5.04 5.67
CA HIS A 48 6.32 4.06 6.01
C HIS A 48 7.42 4.64 6.91
N THR A 49 8.10 3.79 7.66
CA THR A 49 9.26 4.16 8.49
C THR A 49 10.53 4.33 7.65
N TYR A 50 10.52 3.88 6.39
CA TYR A 50 11.65 3.89 5.44
C TYR A 50 11.19 4.40 4.06
N GLY A 51 12.14 4.64 3.17
CA GLY A 51 11.86 5.11 1.81
C GLY A 51 11.25 6.50 1.76
N ARG A 52 10.26 6.69 0.90
CA ARG A 52 9.49 7.92 0.79
C ARG A 52 8.55 8.04 1.99
N ARG A 53 8.51 9.22 2.59
CA ARG A 53 7.66 9.50 3.76
C ARG A 53 6.35 10.20 3.39
N SER A 54 6.03 10.28 2.11
CA SER A 54 4.72 10.74 1.65
C SER A 54 3.59 9.82 2.11
N TRP A 55 2.38 10.33 2.11
CA TRP A 55 1.20 9.52 2.34
C TRP A 55 0.99 8.56 1.17
N ASP A 56 0.82 7.29 1.46
CA ASP A 56 0.66 6.25 0.45
C ASP A 56 -0.50 5.31 0.83
N LEU A 57 -0.96 4.54 -0.14
CA LEU A 57 -1.88 3.45 0.13
C LEU A 57 -1.12 2.28 0.78
N PRO A 58 -1.73 1.59 1.75
CA PRO A 58 -1.14 0.37 2.30
C PRO A 58 -0.98 -0.70 1.23
N GLY A 59 -0.01 -1.58 1.41
CA GLY A 59 0.34 -2.64 0.48
C GLY A 59 1.83 -2.81 0.31
N GLY A 60 2.23 -3.87 -0.37
CA GLY A 60 3.62 -4.25 -0.50
C GLY A 60 3.94 -5.08 -1.72
N GLY A 61 5.07 -5.74 -1.70
CA GLY A 61 5.54 -6.60 -2.77
C GLY A 61 4.83 -7.93 -2.83
N LEU A 62 4.62 -8.47 -4.03
CA LEU A 62 4.18 -9.84 -4.21
C LEU A 62 5.37 -10.80 -4.07
N ASN A 63 5.15 -11.92 -3.41
CA ASN A 63 6.06 -13.05 -3.41
C ASN A 63 6.07 -13.72 -4.78
N ARG A 64 7.06 -14.59 -5.01
CA ARG A 64 7.13 -15.35 -6.25
C ARG A 64 5.87 -16.22 -6.40
N ASP A 65 5.24 -16.14 -7.57
CA ASP A 65 4.02 -16.91 -7.92
C ASP A 65 2.81 -16.65 -6.99
N GLU A 66 2.83 -15.59 -6.18
CA GLU A 66 1.73 -15.22 -5.30
C GLU A 66 0.60 -14.56 -6.10
N PRO A 67 -0.64 -15.08 -6.01
CA PRO A 67 -1.79 -14.41 -6.60
C PRO A 67 -1.98 -13.01 -5.99
N PRO A 68 -2.26 -11.96 -6.81
CA PRO A 68 -2.34 -10.59 -6.31
C PRO A 68 -3.31 -10.37 -5.15
N LEU A 69 -4.49 -10.99 -5.18
CA LEU A 69 -5.45 -10.87 -4.08
C LEU A 69 -4.95 -11.54 -2.78
N SER A 70 -4.21 -12.64 -2.90
CA SER A 70 -3.59 -13.30 -1.73
C SER A 70 -2.52 -12.40 -1.12
N GLY A 71 -1.69 -11.75 -1.96
CA GLY A 71 -0.72 -10.76 -1.52
C GLY A 71 -1.38 -9.55 -0.84
N ALA A 72 -2.49 -9.04 -1.39
CA ALA A 72 -3.25 -7.95 -0.77
C ALA A 72 -3.75 -8.32 0.64
N ARG A 73 -4.32 -9.51 0.80
CA ARG A 73 -4.79 -10.01 2.10
C ARG A 73 -3.65 -10.19 3.10
N ARG A 74 -2.54 -10.76 2.66
CA ARG A 74 -1.35 -10.96 3.50
C ARG A 74 -0.79 -9.61 3.98
N GLU A 75 -0.57 -8.66 3.07
CA GLU A 75 -0.06 -7.32 3.42
C GLU A 75 -0.97 -6.59 4.41
N MET A 76 -2.30 -6.64 4.19
CA MET A 76 -3.25 -5.98 5.11
C MET A 76 -3.27 -6.64 6.49
N GLY A 77 -3.11 -7.96 6.55
CA GLY A 77 -2.94 -8.67 7.81
C GLY A 77 -1.64 -8.30 8.54
N GLU A 78 -0.53 -8.25 7.82
CA GLU A 78 0.80 -7.96 8.38
C GLU A 78 0.95 -6.49 8.79
N GLU A 79 0.56 -5.54 7.92
CA GLU A 79 0.74 -4.10 8.16
C GLU A 79 -0.29 -3.51 9.13
N LEU A 80 -1.55 -3.96 9.06
CA LEU A 80 -2.69 -3.29 9.70
C LEU A 80 -3.57 -4.20 10.55
N GLY A 81 -3.28 -5.50 10.60
CA GLY A 81 -4.11 -6.47 11.33
C GLY A 81 -5.53 -6.61 10.79
N ILE A 82 -5.72 -6.39 9.47
CA ILE A 82 -7.04 -6.39 8.84
C ILE A 82 -7.31 -7.71 8.13
N GLU A 83 -8.50 -8.25 8.39
CA GLU A 83 -9.13 -9.33 7.62
C GLU A 83 -10.43 -8.81 7.01
N ALA A 84 -10.40 -8.36 5.75
CA ALA A 84 -11.59 -7.90 5.05
C ALA A 84 -12.30 -9.09 4.38
N ALA A 85 -13.63 -9.16 4.55
CA ALA A 85 -14.43 -10.24 3.99
C ALA A 85 -14.62 -10.10 2.47
N GLN A 86 -14.71 -8.87 1.97
CA GLN A 86 -14.98 -8.59 0.56
C GLN A 86 -13.92 -7.70 -0.04
N TRP A 87 -13.48 -8.07 -1.24
CA TRP A 87 -12.47 -7.37 -2.01
C TRP A 87 -12.99 -7.12 -3.43
N ARG A 88 -12.73 -5.94 -3.94
CA ARG A 88 -13.01 -5.55 -5.32
C ARG A 88 -11.69 -5.21 -6.02
N GLU A 89 -11.45 -5.80 -7.19
CA GLU A 89 -10.32 -5.44 -8.03
C GLU A 89 -10.57 -4.09 -8.72
N LEU A 90 -9.59 -3.19 -8.66
CA LEU A 90 -9.62 -1.87 -9.29
C LEU A 90 -8.78 -1.82 -10.59
N GLY A 91 -8.06 -2.89 -10.89
CA GLY A 91 -7.19 -2.97 -12.05
C GLY A 91 -5.70 -2.88 -11.71
N ILE A 92 -4.91 -2.53 -12.72
CA ILE A 92 -3.45 -2.50 -12.65
C ILE A 92 -2.93 -1.12 -13.01
N VAL A 93 -2.06 -0.58 -12.17
CA VAL A 93 -1.29 0.64 -12.44
C VAL A 93 0.17 0.27 -12.70
N ARG A 94 0.75 0.83 -13.76
CA ARG A 94 2.17 0.65 -14.10
C ARG A 94 2.90 1.96 -13.94
N GLY A 95 4.12 1.89 -13.43
CA GLY A 95 4.94 3.07 -13.21
C GLY A 95 6.42 2.75 -13.05
N THR A 96 7.18 3.80 -12.77
CA THR A 96 8.60 3.70 -12.42
C THR A 96 8.83 4.43 -11.10
N THR A 97 9.30 3.71 -10.10
CA THR A 97 9.61 4.25 -8.77
C THR A 97 10.97 3.76 -8.33
N ASP A 98 11.81 4.67 -7.81
CA ASP A 98 13.14 4.34 -7.29
C ASP A 98 13.98 3.50 -8.28
N HIS A 99 14.00 3.90 -9.57
CA HIS A 99 14.74 3.25 -10.66
C HIS A 99 14.26 1.84 -11.03
N ARG A 100 13.15 1.36 -10.53
CA ARG A 100 12.54 0.08 -10.88
C ARG A 100 11.22 0.29 -11.63
N ARG A 101 10.87 -0.68 -12.47
CA ARG A 101 9.55 -0.73 -13.12
C ARG A 101 8.59 -1.49 -12.23
N ASP A 102 7.47 -0.88 -11.95
CA ASP A 102 6.45 -1.45 -11.06
C ASP A 102 5.19 -1.84 -11.85
N THR A 103 4.66 -3.01 -11.54
CA THR A 103 3.28 -3.41 -11.85
C THR A 103 2.53 -3.52 -10.53
N VAL A 104 1.55 -2.66 -10.32
CA VAL A 104 0.80 -2.56 -9.07
C VAL A 104 -0.62 -3.00 -9.30
N HIS A 105 -1.01 -4.11 -8.68
CA HIS A 105 -2.39 -4.60 -8.65
C HIS A 105 -3.15 -3.86 -7.56
N CYS A 106 -4.31 -3.30 -7.90
CA CYS A 106 -5.06 -2.41 -7.02
C CYS A 106 -6.36 -3.08 -6.60
N PHE A 107 -6.65 -3.03 -5.31
CA PHE A 107 -7.84 -3.61 -4.71
C PHE A 107 -8.52 -2.62 -3.77
N GLU A 108 -9.85 -2.71 -3.67
CA GLU A 108 -10.65 -2.04 -2.65
C GLU A 108 -11.15 -3.06 -1.63
N ALA A 109 -11.15 -2.67 -0.37
CA ALA A 109 -11.89 -3.36 0.68
C ALA A 109 -12.63 -2.36 1.56
N ARG A 110 -13.92 -2.63 1.84
CA ARG A 110 -14.73 -1.85 2.77
C ARG A 110 -14.63 -2.43 4.16
N LEU A 111 -14.34 -1.57 5.12
CA LEU A 111 -14.21 -1.95 6.52
C LEU A 111 -15.44 -1.50 7.31
N PRO A 112 -15.96 -2.36 8.19
CA PRO A 112 -17.09 -2.02 9.07
C PRO A 112 -16.65 -1.11 10.23
N SER A 113 -15.35 -0.94 10.45
CA SER A 113 -14.77 -0.17 11.54
C SER A 113 -13.46 0.47 11.12
N PRO A 114 -13.17 1.71 11.57
CA PRO A 114 -11.90 2.38 11.28
C PRO A 114 -10.72 1.86 12.11
N LYS A 115 -10.90 0.85 12.95
CA LYS A 115 -9.85 0.31 13.82
C LYS A 115 -8.83 -0.49 13.02
N VAL A 116 -7.55 -0.12 13.15
CA VAL A 116 -6.41 -0.81 12.55
C VAL A 116 -5.32 -1.01 13.59
N THR A 117 -4.54 -2.07 13.46
CA THR A 117 -3.37 -2.34 14.32
C THR A 117 -2.11 -2.28 13.48
N LEU A 118 -1.33 -1.22 13.68
CA LEU A 118 -0.13 -0.95 12.89
C LEU A 118 1.04 -1.88 13.25
N ASP A 119 1.70 -2.45 12.24
CA ASP A 119 3.07 -2.90 12.42
C ASP A 119 4.01 -1.70 12.48
N LEU A 120 4.35 -1.26 13.69
CA LEU A 120 5.21 -0.11 13.94
C LEU A 120 6.66 -0.28 13.46
N GLY A 121 7.07 -1.47 13.00
CA GLY A 121 8.33 -1.70 12.33
C GLY A 121 8.33 -1.12 10.92
N GLU A 122 7.24 -1.28 10.19
CA GLU A 122 7.09 -0.87 8.79
C GLU A 122 6.32 0.44 8.63
N LEU A 123 5.26 0.63 9.40
CA LEU A 123 4.43 1.82 9.33
C LEU A 123 4.71 2.78 10.49
N ALA A 124 4.93 4.05 10.16
CA ALA A 124 5.11 5.12 11.14
C ALA A 124 3.76 5.63 11.64
N VAL A 125 2.78 5.74 10.75
CA VAL A 125 1.44 6.28 11.04
C VAL A 125 0.43 5.81 10.00
N ALA A 126 -0.82 5.64 10.39
CA ALA A 126 -1.97 5.51 9.52
C ALA A 126 -3.02 6.54 9.90
N ARG A 127 -3.72 7.10 8.91
CA ARG A 127 -4.78 8.08 9.11
C ARG A 127 -5.86 7.94 8.06
N TRP A 128 -7.10 8.12 8.49
CA TRP A 128 -8.26 8.21 7.64
C TRP A 128 -8.41 9.64 7.10
N PHE A 129 -8.59 9.76 5.78
CA PHE A 129 -8.82 11.03 5.09
C PHE A 129 -10.13 10.99 4.32
N ASP A 130 -10.87 12.08 4.30
CA ASP A 130 -11.99 12.25 3.38
C ASP A 130 -11.46 12.16 1.93
N ARG A 131 -12.18 11.46 1.07
CA ARG A 131 -11.72 11.24 -0.34
C ARG A 131 -11.58 12.52 -1.15
N ASP A 132 -12.33 13.55 -0.80
CA ASP A 132 -12.31 14.89 -1.42
C ASP A 132 -11.29 15.84 -0.78
N LYS A 133 -10.64 15.43 0.32
CA LYS A 133 -9.69 16.24 1.10
C LYS A 133 -8.40 15.47 1.40
N LEU A 134 -7.82 14.87 0.37
CA LEU A 134 -6.54 14.19 0.50
C LEU A 134 -5.41 15.18 0.76
N PRO A 135 -4.34 14.78 1.47
CA PRO A 135 -3.17 15.63 1.69
C PRO A 135 -2.40 15.86 0.38
N ASP A 136 -1.63 16.96 0.31
CA ASP A 136 -0.84 17.30 -0.88
C ASP A 136 0.38 16.37 -1.07
N ASP A 137 0.94 15.86 0.02
CA ASP A 137 2.14 15.01 0.02
C ASP A 137 1.77 13.53 -0.21
N LEU A 138 1.37 13.20 -1.43
CA LEU A 138 0.94 11.86 -1.83
C LEU A 138 2.06 11.08 -2.52
N GLY A 139 2.08 9.77 -2.28
CA GLY A 139 2.89 8.82 -3.04
C GLY A 139 2.41 8.70 -4.50
N PRO A 140 3.28 8.20 -5.40
CA PRO A 140 3.04 8.26 -6.85
C PRO A 140 1.84 7.44 -7.32
N TYR A 141 1.42 6.45 -6.55
CA TYR A 141 0.31 5.56 -6.91
C TYR A 141 -1.03 5.95 -6.28
N VAL A 142 -1.07 6.91 -5.33
CA VAL A 142 -2.31 7.26 -4.62
C VAL A 142 -3.33 7.85 -5.57
N ALA A 143 -2.98 8.91 -6.30
CA ALA A 143 -3.91 9.58 -7.19
C ALA A 143 -4.46 8.67 -8.31
N PRO A 144 -3.63 7.90 -9.06
CA PRO A 144 -4.17 7.02 -10.11
C PRO A 144 -5.04 5.88 -9.56
N VAL A 145 -4.74 5.36 -8.36
CA VAL A 145 -5.55 4.28 -7.77
C VAL A 145 -6.88 4.82 -7.22
N ILE A 146 -6.88 6.00 -6.59
CA ILE A 146 -8.13 6.65 -6.15
C ILE A 146 -9.01 7.03 -7.35
N ALA A 147 -8.43 7.45 -8.47
CA ALA A 147 -9.18 7.69 -9.71
C ALA A 147 -9.83 6.41 -10.24
N ALA A 148 -9.14 5.27 -10.19
CA ALA A 148 -9.69 3.97 -10.56
C ALA A 148 -10.86 3.54 -9.65
N LEU A 149 -10.80 3.86 -8.34
CA LEU A 149 -11.90 3.65 -7.40
C LEU A 149 -13.17 4.40 -7.85
N SER A 150 -13.02 5.67 -8.23
CA SER A 150 -14.14 6.52 -8.67
C SER A 150 -14.76 6.02 -9.98
N ALA A 151 -13.94 5.60 -10.94
CA ALA A 151 -14.41 5.05 -12.22
C ALA A 151 -15.17 3.72 -12.04
N ALA A 152 -14.74 2.87 -11.11
CA ALA A 152 -15.39 1.59 -10.83
C ALA A 152 -16.71 1.74 -10.03
N GLY A 153 -16.93 2.89 -9.39
CA GLY A 153 -18.15 3.19 -8.63
C GLY A 153 -19.31 3.71 -9.48
N THR A 154 -19.12 3.98 -10.78
CA THR A 154 -20.15 4.47 -11.71
C THR A 154 -20.86 3.38 -12.51
N GLY A 155 -20.58 2.10 -12.23
CA GLY A 155 -21.35 0.99 -12.77
C GLY A 155 -22.76 0.96 -12.15
N PRO A 156 -23.83 0.61 -12.92
CA PRO A 156 -25.16 0.51 -12.35
C PRO A 156 -25.17 -0.55 -11.25
N ASP A 157 -25.71 -0.18 -10.09
CA ASP A 157 -26.10 -1.11 -9.05
C ASP A 157 -27.07 -2.14 -9.63
N PRO A 158 -26.92 -3.44 -9.38
CA PRO A 158 -27.82 -4.47 -9.89
C PRO A 158 -29.22 -4.38 -9.27
#